data_0950a347172cd07cb83cccfa2f032edf
#
_entry.id   0950a347172cd07cb83cccfa2f032edf
#
_cell.length_a   1.000
_cell.length_b   1.000
_cell.length_c   1.000
_cell.angle_alpha   90.00
_cell.angle_beta   90.00
_cell.angle_gamma   90.00
#
_symmetry.space_group_name_H-M   'P 1'
#
loop_
_entity.id
_entity.type
_entity.pdbx_description
1 polymer ?
#
loop_
_entity_poly.entity_id
_entity_poly.type
_entity_poly.pdbx_seq_one_letter_code
_entity_poly.pdbx_strand_id
1 'polypeptide(L)'
;MVKAIITDIEGTTSSLSYVKEVMFPYSKKKLRDFLEANWEAPEIKSIIDRLSDRLGKKVDIELAVKTFEEWIDKDIKDGLLKELQGHIWEEGFLRGELKGHIYPDAYQKLRELKEKGYRLFVYSSGSVKAQKLFFGNTDYGDITWLFEGFFDTSVGSKKEKESYLNISRAVGLDPEELLFISDVVEELDAASSAGLH
;
A
#
# COMPACT_ATOMS: atom_id res chain seq x y z
N MET A 1 0.26 -17.73 -23.54
CA MET A 1 -1.06 -17.02 -23.44
C MET A 1 -1.23 -16.53 -22.01
N VAL A 2 -1.53 -15.24 -21.84
CA VAL A 2 -1.72 -14.63 -20.51
C VAL A 2 -2.92 -15.27 -19.79
N LYS A 3 -2.71 -15.69 -18.55
CA LYS A 3 -3.70 -16.29 -17.66
C LYS A 3 -3.98 -15.44 -16.42
N ALA A 4 -3.00 -14.66 -15.99
CA ALA A 4 -3.15 -13.79 -14.83
C ALA A 4 -2.58 -12.38 -15.09
N ILE A 5 -3.17 -11.41 -14.41
CA ILE A 5 -2.82 -9.99 -14.50
C ILE A 5 -2.46 -9.50 -13.11
N ILE A 6 -1.32 -8.86 -13.01
CA ILE A 6 -0.82 -8.21 -11.81
C ILE A 6 -0.86 -6.71 -12.05
N THR A 7 -1.52 -5.96 -11.20
CA THR A 7 -1.62 -4.50 -11.34
C THR A 7 -0.97 -3.77 -10.17
N ASP A 8 -0.33 -2.67 -10.48
CA ASP A 8 0.04 -1.65 -9.50
C ASP A 8 -1.21 -0.88 -9.04
N ILE A 9 -1.09 -0.08 -7.99
CA ILE A 9 -2.15 0.77 -7.45
C ILE A 9 -1.95 2.23 -7.87
N GLU A 10 -0.95 2.89 -7.32
CA GLU A 10 -0.71 4.33 -7.48
C GLU A 10 -0.27 4.66 -8.91
N GLY A 11 -1.00 5.54 -9.58
CA GLY A 11 -0.74 5.92 -10.96
C GLY A 11 -1.26 4.94 -12.02
N THR A 12 -1.79 3.79 -11.59
CA THR A 12 -2.27 2.73 -12.50
C THR A 12 -3.77 2.50 -12.35
N THR A 13 -4.22 1.99 -11.20
CA THR A 13 -5.65 1.78 -10.91
C THR A 13 -6.24 2.87 -10.02
N SER A 14 -5.41 3.63 -9.34
CA SER A 14 -5.76 4.74 -8.47
C SER A 14 -4.90 5.96 -8.76
N SER A 15 -5.37 7.13 -8.33
CA SER A 15 -4.65 8.38 -8.52
C SER A 15 -3.32 8.38 -7.76
N LEU A 16 -2.25 8.78 -8.44
CA LEU A 16 -0.92 9.00 -7.85
C LEU A 16 -0.96 10.07 -6.75
N SER A 17 -1.82 11.09 -6.91
CA SER A 17 -1.95 12.18 -5.94
C SER A 17 -2.80 11.82 -4.73
N TYR A 18 -3.59 10.75 -4.77
CA TYR A 18 -4.53 10.39 -3.70
C TYR A 18 -3.83 10.20 -2.34
N VAL A 19 -2.69 9.54 -2.32
CA VAL A 19 -1.90 9.34 -1.09
C VAL A 19 -1.43 10.68 -0.53
N LYS A 20 -0.95 11.58 -1.39
CA LYS A 20 -0.42 12.90 -0.98
C LYS A 20 -1.52 13.88 -0.59
N GLU A 21 -2.64 13.88 -1.30
CA GLU A 21 -3.70 14.88 -1.14
C GLU A 21 -4.78 14.46 -0.14
N VAL A 22 -4.94 13.16 0.12
CA VAL A 22 -5.97 12.63 1.02
C VAL A 22 -5.38 11.88 2.20
N MET A 23 -4.55 10.86 1.96
CA MET A 23 -4.10 9.96 3.02
C MET A 23 -3.08 10.60 3.96
N PHE A 24 -2.09 11.33 3.45
CA PHE A 24 -1.11 12.03 4.29
C PHE A 24 -1.75 13.16 5.12
N PRO A 25 -2.56 14.05 4.53
CA PRO A 25 -3.28 15.06 5.31
C PRO A 25 -4.20 14.44 6.36
N TYR A 26 -4.87 13.34 6.05
CA TYR A 26 -5.69 12.61 7.01
C TYR A 26 -4.85 12.14 8.20
N SER A 27 -3.73 11.45 7.95
CA SER A 27 -2.87 10.96 9.02
C SER A 27 -2.32 12.10 9.88
N LYS A 28 -1.92 13.22 9.28
CA LYS A 28 -1.46 14.40 10.01
C LYS A 28 -2.54 14.99 10.91
N LYS A 29 -3.75 15.14 10.38
CA LYS A 29 -4.91 15.67 11.13
C LYS A 29 -5.27 14.79 12.33
N LYS A 30 -5.15 13.48 12.20
CA LYS A 30 -5.54 12.51 13.23
C LYS A 30 -4.39 12.14 14.19
N LEU A 31 -3.16 12.54 13.87
CA LEU A 31 -1.95 12.07 14.56
C LEU A 31 -2.00 12.27 16.08
N ARG A 32 -2.34 13.46 16.55
CA ARG A 32 -2.41 13.77 17.99
C ARG A 32 -3.47 12.93 18.68
N ASP A 33 -4.71 13.01 18.22
CA ASP A 33 -5.84 12.29 18.81
C ASP A 33 -5.58 10.78 18.85
N PHE A 34 -4.99 10.26 17.78
CA PHE A 34 -4.62 8.85 17.68
C PHE A 34 -3.56 8.45 18.69
N LEU A 35 -2.48 9.24 18.83
CA LEU A 35 -1.43 8.97 19.81
C LEU A 35 -1.93 9.08 21.25
N GLU A 36 -2.76 10.09 21.56
CA GLU A 36 -3.36 10.23 22.89
C GLU A 36 -4.25 9.04 23.25
N ALA A 37 -5.06 8.55 22.30
CA ALA A 37 -5.96 7.42 22.53
C ALA A 37 -5.24 6.07 22.61
N ASN A 38 -4.10 5.91 21.94
CA ASN A 38 -3.41 4.62 21.76
C ASN A 38 -2.00 4.57 22.38
N TRP A 39 -1.62 5.55 23.21
CA TRP A 39 -0.25 5.69 23.72
C TRP A 39 0.28 4.44 24.44
N GLU A 40 -0.59 3.76 25.17
CA GLU A 40 -0.24 2.55 25.91
C GLU A 40 -0.44 1.25 25.10
N ALA A 41 -0.95 1.35 23.87
CA ALA A 41 -1.08 0.18 23.00
C ALA A 41 0.30 -0.38 22.65
N PRO A 42 0.50 -1.72 22.71
CA PRO A 42 1.82 -2.34 22.56
C PRO A 42 2.50 -1.95 21.23
N GLU A 43 1.74 -1.87 20.15
CA GLU A 43 2.23 -1.52 18.81
C GLU A 43 2.74 -0.08 18.77
N ILE A 44 1.98 0.85 19.35
CA ILE A 44 2.35 2.27 19.38
C ILE A 44 3.52 2.49 20.33
N LYS A 45 3.51 1.84 21.49
CA LYS A 45 4.62 1.89 22.42
C LYS A 45 5.93 1.43 21.79
N SER A 46 5.90 0.35 21.01
CA SER A 46 7.07 -0.12 20.25
C SER A 46 7.58 0.93 19.25
N ILE A 47 6.69 1.65 18.56
CA ILE A 47 7.08 2.74 17.65
C ILE A 47 7.76 3.87 18.43
N ILE A 48 7.18 4.27 19.56
CA ILE A 48 7.68 5.37 20.40
C ILE A 48 9.02 5.02 21.06
N ASP A 49 9.19 3.78 21.52
CA ASP A 49 10.46 3.31 22.09
C ASP A 49 11.58 3.35 21.04
N ARG A 50 11.32 2.85 19.83
CA ARG A 50 12.29 2.94 18.71
C ARG A 50 12.57 4.40 18.29
N LEU A 51 11.59 5.28 18.36
CA LEU A 51 11.79 6.70 18.12
C LEU A 51 12.67 7.32 19.23
N SER A 52 12.44 6.95 20.49
CA SER A 52 13.24 7.39 21.65
C SER A 52 14.69 6.96 21.51
N ASP A 53 14.95 5.72 21.14
CA ASP A 53 16.29 5.18 20.90
C ASP A 53 17.01 5.97 19.78
N ARG A 54 16.30 6.24 18.68
CA ARG A 54 16.83 6.99 17.54
C ARG A 54 17.19 8.43 17.91
N LEU A 55 16.36 9.09 18.73
CA LEU A 55 16.59 10.46 19.17
C LEU A 55 17.53 10.58 20.37
N GLY A 56 17.91 9.45 21.00
CA GLY A 56 18.77 9.41 22.19
C GLY A 56 18.13 10.06 23.43
N LYS A 57 16.82 10.16 23.49
CA LYS A 57 16.07 10.76 24.60
C LYS A 57 14.65 10.19 24.69
N LYS A 58 14.08 10.23 25.90
CA LYS A 58 12.69 9.83 26.10
C LYS A 58 11.75 10.72 25.28
N VAL A 59 10.86 10.10 24.53
CA VAL A 59 9.83 10.77 23.72
C VAL A 59 8.52 10.76 24.48
N ASP A 60 7.94 11.93 24.66
CA ASP A 60 6.57 12.15 25.10
C ASP A 60 5.64 12.41 23.92
N ILE A 61 4.33 12.55 24.17
CA ILE A 61 3.34 12.79 23.13
C ILE A 61 3.65 14.06 22.32
N GLU A 62 4.02 15.14 22.98
CA GLU A 62 4.30 16.42 22.32
C GLU A 62 5.49 16.31 21.34
N LEU A 63 6.56 15.67 21.78
CA LEU A 63 7.73 15.44 20.94
C LEU A 63 7.42 14.45 19.79
N ALA A 64 6.65 13.41 20.06
CA ALA A 64 6.22 12.45 19.04
C ALA A 64 5.40 13.14 17.94
N VAL A 65 4.36 13.87 18.33
CA VAL A 65 3.50 14.63 17.40
C VAL A 65 4.34 15.57 16.55
N LYS A 66 5.16 16.43 17.19
CA LYS A 66 6.04 17.39 16.49
C LYS A 66 6.96 16.69 15.48
N THR A 67 7.57 15.58 15.89
CA THR A 67 8.53 14.86 15.05
C THR A 67 7.85 14.25 13.83
N PHE A 68 6.74 13.54 14.02
CA PHE A 68 6.02 12.91 12.92
C PHE A 68 5.34 13.92 11.99
N GLU A 69 4.77 15.00 12.51
CA GLU A 69 4.25 16.10 11.68
C GLU A 69 5.33 16.70 10.78
N GLU A 70 6.51 16.98 11.35
CA GLU A 70 7.65 17.49 10.59
C GLU A 70 8.11 16.51 9.51
N TRP A 71 8.08 15.21 9.78
CA TRP A 71 8.43 14.19 8.79
C TRP A 71 7.39 14.10 7.67
N ILE A 72 6.10 14.24 7.99
CA ILE A 72 5.03 14.29 6.98
C ILE A 72 5.21 15.53 6.08
N ASP A 73 5.44 16.70 6.68
CA ASP A 73 5.59 17.96 5.95
C ASP A 73 6.81 17.99 5.02
N LYS A 74 7.87 17.32 5.43
CA LYS A 74 9.11 17.20 4.65
C LYS A 74 9.14 15.99 3.72
N ASP A 75 8.05 15.24 3.61
CA ASP A 75 7.95 14.00 2.81
C ASP A 75 9.08 13.00 3.13
N ILE A 76 9.44 12.87 4.41
CA ILE A 76 10.49 11.94 4.85
C ILE A 76 9.98 10.51 4.76
N LYS A 77 10.70 9.68 4.02
CA LYS A 77 10.39 8.25 3.81
C LYS A 77 10.95 7.40 4.96
N ASP A 78 10.35 7.51 6.13
CA ASP A 78 10.79 6.80 7.34
C ASP A 78 9.91 5.60 7.67
N GLY A 79 10.53 4.49 8.10
CA GLY A 79 9.82 3.26 8.44
C GLY A 79 8.89 3.39 9.65
N LEU A 80 9.29 4.17 10.68
CA LEU A 80 8.45 4.39 11.86
C LEU A 80 7.23 5.25 11.51
N LEU A 81 7.43 6.29 10.68
CA LEU A 81 6.33 7.10 10.18
C LEU A 81 5.35 6.26 9.36
N LYS A 82 5.85 5.43 8.45
CA LYS A 82 5.03 4.55 7.61
C LYS A 82 4.20 3.57 8.45
N GLU A 83 4.81 3.01 9.49
CA GLU A 83 4.15 2.08 10.41
C GLU A 83 3.04 2.80 11.20
N LEU A 84 3.32 3.97 11.77
CA LEU A 84 2.34 4.77 12.49
C LEU A 84 1.18 5.22 11.59
N GLN A 85 1.48 5.71 10.39
CA GLN A 85 0.46 6.07 9.40
C GLN A 85 -0.42 4.88 9.03
N GLY A 86 0.16 3.68 8.93
CA GLY A 86 -0.59 2.45 8.69
C GLY A 86 -1.67 2.20 9.75
N HIS A 87 -1.36 2.40 11.03
CA HIS A 87 -2.33 2.27 12.11
C HIS A 87 -3.42 3.36 12.07
N ILE A 88 -3.04 4.60 11.78
CA ILE A 88 -4.00 5.73 11.66
C ILE A 88 -4.96 5.50 10.48
N TRP A 89 -4.44 5.06 9.33
CA TRP A 89 -5.26 4.77 8.16
C TRP A 89 -6.19 3.58 8.38
N GLU A 90 -5.70 2.53 9.05
CA GLU A 90 -6.54 1.37 9.42
C GLU A 90 -7.76 1.82 10.21
N GLU A 91 -7.56 2.63 11.27
CA GLU A 91 -8.66 3.16 12.06
C GLU A 91 -9.60 4.03 11.21
N GLY A 92 -9.04 4.87 10.31
CA GLY A 92 -9.80 5.70 9.40
C GLY A 92 -10.67 4.90 8.43
N PHE A 93 -10.15 3.82 7.87
CA PHE A 93 -10.92 2.92 7.01
C PHE A 93 -12.01 2.18 7.78
N LEU A 94 -11.68 1.65 8.95
CA LEU A 94 -12.65 0.92 9.79
C LEU A 94 -13.80 1.80 10.28
N ARG A 95 -13.53 3.10 10.53
CA ARG A 95 -14.55 4.08 10.92
C ARG A 95 -15.32 4.68 9.73
N GLY A 96 -14.92 4.36 8.50
CA GLY A 96 -15.51 4.95 7.29
C GLY A 96 -15.16 6.43 7.06
N GLU A 97 -14.17 6.96 7.80
CA GLU A 97 -13.68 8.33 7.62
C GLU A 97 -12.71 8.46 6.45
N LEU A 98 -12.06 7.36 6.07
CA LEU A 98 -11.14 7.26 4.96
C LEU A 98 -11.66 6.21 3.97
N LYS A 99 -11.62 6.54 2.67
CA LYS A 99 -12.00 5.61 1.61
C LYS A 99 -10.82 5.37 0.67
N GLY A 100 -10.74 4.17 0.12
CA GLY A 100 -9.82 3.87 -0.97
C GLY A 100 -10.34 4.45 -2.28
N HIS A 101 -9.41 4.74 -3.17
CA HIS A 101 -9.71 5.29 -4.50
C HIS A 101 -9.38 4.27 -5.59
N ILE A 102 -10.28 4.15 -6.56
CA ILE A 102 -10.03 3.44 -7.81
C ILE A 102 -10.68 4.23 -8.95
N TYR A 103 -10.00 4.34 -10.08
CA TYR A 103 -10.59 4.95 -11.27
C TYR A 103 -11.80 4.13 -11.74
N PRO A 104 -12.92 4.77 -12.16
CA PRO A 104 -14.11 4.06 -12.61
C PRO A 104 -13.87 3.11 -13.78
N ASP A 105 -13.05 3.51 -14.74
CA ASP A 105 -12.67 2.70 -15.91
C ASP A 105 -11.77 1.51 -15.50
N ALA A 106 -10.85 1.71 -14.54
CA ALA A 106 -10.04 0.64 -13.98
C ALA A 106 -10.92 -0.41 -13.25
N TYR A 107 -11.86 0.05 -12.42
CA TYR A 107 -12.80 -0.84 -11.75
C TYR A 107 -13.63 -1.66 -12.74
N GLN A 108 -14.20 -1.01 -13.75
CA GLN A 108 -14.98 -1.67 -14.78
C GLN A 108 -14.12 -2.70 -15.55
N LYS A 109 -12.90 -2.31 -15.94
CA LYS A 109 -12.01 -3.20 -16.69
C LYS A 109 -11.56 -4.41 -15.88
N LEU A 110 -11.23 -4.25 -14.61
CA LEU A 110 -10.88 -5.37 -13.73
C LEU A 110 -12.04 -6.36 -13.58
N ARG A 111 -13.27 -5.86 -13.45
CA ARG A 111 -14.46 -6.72 -13.44
C ARG A 111 -14.59 -7.53 -14.74
N GLU A 112 -14.52 -6.88 -15.90
CA GLU A 112 -14.59 -7.52 -17.21
C GLU A 112 -13.51 -8.60 -17.37
N LEU A 113 -12.27 -8.31 -16.92
CA LEU A 113 -11.17 -9.26 -16.99
C LEU A 113 -11.42 -10.49 -16.09
N LYS A 114 -11.93 -10.27 -14.89
CA LYS A 114 -12.31 -11.37 -13.99
C LYS A 114 -13.44 -12.22 -14.58
N GLU A 115 -14.46 -11.59 -15.14
CA GLU A 115 -15.58 -12.30 -15.82
C GLU A 115 -15.10 -13.12 -17.02
N LYS A 116 -14.04 -12.69 -17.70
CA LYS A 116 -13.38 -13.44 -18.78
C LYS A 116 -12.47 -14.57 -18.29
N GLY A 117 -12.36 -14.76 -16.97
CA GLY A 117 -11.60 -15.85 -16.37
C GLY A 117 -10.12 -15.56 -16.09
N TYR A 118 -9.67 -14.30 -16.23
CA TYR A 118 -8.33 -13.92 -15.80
C TYR A 118 -8.23 -13.91 -14.29
N ARG A 119 -7.13 -14.41 -13.76
CA ARG A 119 -6.76 -14.30 -12.36
C ARG A 119 -6.14 -12.93 -12.12
N LEU A 120 -6.62 -12.20 -11.11
CA LEU A 120 -6.16 -10.83 -10.84
C LEU A 120 -5.40 -10.76 -9.52
N PHE A 121 -4.28 -10.03 -9.56
CA PHE A 121 -3.40 -9.81 -8.40
C PHE A 121 -3.00 -8.34 -8.33
N VAL A 122 -2.59 -7.91 -7.13
CA VAL A 122 -2.04 -6.58 -6.90
C VAL A 122 -0.59 -6.69 -6.45
N TYR A 123 0.27 -5.81 -6.95
CA TYR A 123 1.64 -5.64 -6.47
C TYR A 123 1.92 -4.16 -6.23
N SER A 124 2.06 -3.77 -4.97
CA SER A 124 2.27 -2.38 -4.53
C SER A 124 3.32 -2.31 -3.42
N SER A 125 3.90 -1.13 -3.23
CA SER A 125 4.84 -0.87 -2.13
C SER A 125 4.15 -0.72 -0.76
N GLY A 126 2.84 -0.55 -0.72
CA GLY A 126 2.05 -0.62 0.51
C GLY A 126 1.96 -2.04 1.03
N SER A 127 1.87 -2.22 2.36
CA SER A 127 1.71 -3.55 2.96
C SER A 127 0.45 -4.24 2.45
N VAL A 128 0.45 -5.58 2.41
CA VAL A 128 -0.73 -6.37 2.03
C VAL A 128 -1.96 -5.97 2.86
N LYS A 129 -1.77 -5.70 4.16
CA LYS A 129 -2.84 -5.22 5.04
C LYS A 129 -3.40 -3.87 4.56
N ALA A 130 -2.52 -2.91 4.25
CA ALA A 130 -2.93 -1.60 3.74
C ALA A 130 -3.66 -1.70 2.40
N GLN A 131 -3.19 -2.56 1.49
CA GLN A 131 -3.84 -2.80 0.21
C GLN A 131 -5.27 -3.35 0.38
N LYS A 132 -5.45 -4.32 1.28
CA LYS A 132 -6.76 -4.91 1.58
C LYS A 132 -7.71 -3.91 2.22
N LEU A 133 -7.23 -3.05 3.12
CA LEU A 133 -8.04 -1.97 3.69
C LEU A 133 -8.42 -0.94 2.62
N PHE A 134 -7.49 -0.59 1.76
CA PHE A 134 -7.70 0.36 0.67
C PHE A 134 -8.80 -0.11 -0.30
N PHE A 135 -8.68 -1.32 -0.82
CA PHE A 135 -9.66 -1.90 -1.74
C PHE A 135 -10.92 -2.46 -1.04
N GLY A 136 -10.84 -2.70 0.26
CA GLY A 136 -11.99 -3.10 1.07
C GLY A 136 -12.96 -1.96 1.40
N ASN A 137 -12.55 -0.70 1.17
CA ASN A 137 -13.30 0.48 1.58
C ASN A 137 -13.36 1.56 0.49
N THR A 138 -13.74 1.18 -0.74
CA THR A 138 -13.86 2.12 -1.87
C THR A 138 -15.28 2.68 -2.00
N ASP A 139 -15.47 3.64 -2.90
CA ASP A 139 -16.81 4.13 -3.28
C ASP A 139 -17.68 3.06 -3.94
N TYR A 140 -17.07 1.96 -4.43
CA TYR A 140 -17.78 0.77 -4.93
C TYR A 140 -17.98 -0.30 -3.85
N GLY A 141 -17.74 0.03 -2.57
CA GLY A 141 -17.74 -0.91 -1.48
C GLY A 141 -16.44 -1.72 -1.41
N ASP A 142 -16.53 -2.94 -0.88
CA ASP A 142 -15.42 -3.89 -0.85
C ASP A 142 -15.23 -4.52 -2.22
N ILE A 143 -14.11 -4.22 -2.86
CA ILE A 143 -13.71 -4.77 -4.16
C ILE A 143 -12.55 -5.77 -4.06
N THR A 144 -12.16 -6.18 -2.85
CA THR A 144 -11.08 -7.17 -2.66
C THR A 144 -11.37 -8.51 -3.33
N TRP A 145 -12.65 -8.84 -3.52
CA TRP A 145 -13.10 -10.05 -4.22
C TRP A 145 -12.64 -10.14 -5.69
N LEU A 146 -12.25 -9.01 -6.29
CA LEU A 146 -11.68 -9.01 -7.64
C LEU A 146 -10.32 -9.72 -7.67
N PHE A 147 -9.56 -9.68 -6.61
CA PHE A 147 -8.18 -10.12 -6.55
C PHE A 147 -8.04 -11.47 -5.82
N GLU A 148 -7.23 -12.36 -6.36
CA GLU A 148 -6.88 -13.62 -5.71
C GLU A 148 -5.74 -13.44 -4.69
N GLY A 149 -4.91 -12.44 -4.87
CA GLY A 149 -3.78 -12.17 -3.98
C GLY A 149 -3.23 -10.76 -4.09
N PHE A 150 -2.48 -10.41 -3.07
CA PHE A 150 -1.82 -9.12 -2.91
C PHE A 150 -0.35 -9.36 -2.59
N PHE A 151 0.53 -8.65 -3.27
CA PHE A 151 1.96 -8.69 -3.05
C PHE A 151 2.47 -7.30 -2.63
N ASP A 152 3.40 -7.28 -1.71
CA ASP A 152 4.12 -6.09 -1.28
C ASP A 152 5.64 -6.29 -1.44
N THR A 153 6.44 -5.36 -0.94
CA THR A 153 7.89 -5.42 -1.06
C THR A 153 8.55 -6.54 -0.26
N SER A 154 7.79 -7.38 0.45
CA SER A 154 8.30 -8.61 1.05
C SER A 154 8.71 -9.66 0.01
N VAL A 155 8.13 -9.60 -1.21
CA VAL A 155 8.56 -10.45 -2.33
C VAL A 155 9.80 -9.90 -3.04
N GLY A 156 10.21 -8.67 -2.73
CA GLY A 156 11.35 -7.94 -3.28
C GLY A 156 10.96 -6.53 -3.75
N SER A 157 11.93 -5.80 -4.28
CA SER A 157 11.72 -4.48 -4.87
C SER A 157 11.00 -4.59 -6.21
N LYS A 158 10.07 -3.67 -6.49
CA LYS A 158 9.34 -3.59 -7.76
C LYS A 158 10.25 -3.30 -8.97
N LYS A 159 11.48 -2.85 -8.73
CA LYS A 159 12.50 -2.58 -9.77
C LYS A 159 13.48 -3.74 -9.96
N GLU A 160 13.25 -4.88 -9.33
CA GLU A 160 14.12 -6.04 -9.42
C GLU A 160 13.41 -7.23 -10.09
N LYS A 161 14.09 -7.83 -11.06
CA LYS A 161 13.64 -9.01 -11.79
C LYS A 161 13.19 -10.15 -10.87
N GLU A 162 13.96 -10.42 -9.80
CA GLU A 162 13.70 -11.56 -8.91
C GLU A 162 12.35 -11.44 -8.20
N SER A 163 11.88 -10.23 -7.93
CA SER A 163 10.56 -10.00 -7.34
C SER A 163 9.43 -10.58 -8.19
N TYR A 164 9.51 -10.41 -9.51
CA TYR A 164 8.50 -10.93 -10.45
C TYR A 164 8.60 -12.45 -10.61
N LEU A 165 9.80 -13.01 -10.52
CA LEU A 165 9.97 -14.47 -10.46
C LEU A 165 9.40 -15.06 -9.17
N ASN A 166 9.55 -14.36 -8.03
CA ASN A 166 8.95 -14.76 -6.76
C ASN A 166 7.42 -14.74 -6.85
N ILE A 167 6.83 -13.71 -7.47
CA ILE A 167 5.39 -13.65 -7.72
C ILE A 167 4.93 -14.78 -8.64
N SER A 168 5.64 -15.04 -9.74
CA SER A 168 5.35 -16.15 -10.66
C SER A 168 5.28 -17.49 -9.91
N ARG A 169 6.27 -17.78 -9.06
CA ARG A 169 6.29 -18.99 -8.22
C ARG A 169 5.10 -19.03 -7.24
N ALA A 170 4.78 -17.90 -6.60
CA ALA A 170 3.68 -17.82 -5.64
C ALA A 170 2.31 -17.99 -6.29
N VAL A 171 2.14 -17.48 -7.51
CA VAL A 171 0.90 -17.62 -8.32
C VAL A 171 0.79 -19.02 -8.95
N GLY A 172 1.91 -19.71 -9.15
CA GLY A 172 1.98 -21.02 -9.78
C GLY A 172 1.78 -20.97 -11.28
N LEU A 173 2.24 -19.93 -11.95
CA LEU A 173 2.21 -19.73 -13.39
C LEU A 173 3.60 -19.36 -13.90
N ASP A 174 3.91 -19.74 -15.14
CA ASP A 174 5.15 -19.32 -15.78
C ASP A 174 5.13 -17.81 -16.07
N PRO A 175 6.29 -17.12 -16.05
CA PRO A 175 6.36 -15.67 -16.28
C PRO A 175 5.62 -15.21 -17.56
N GLU A 176 5.73 -15.94 -18.66
CA GLU A 176 5.06 -15.65 -19.94
C GLU A 176 3.53 -15.86 -19.91
N GLU A 177 2.97 -16.36 -18.80
CA GLU A 177 1.53 -16.45 -18.58
C GLU A 177 1.01 -15.26 -17.73
N LEU A 178 1.91 -14.34 -17.31
CA LEU A 178 1.63 -13.20 -16.48
C LEU A 178 1.74 -11.89 -17.28
N LEU A 179 0.83 -10.98 -17.03
CA LEU A 179 0.89 -9.59 -17.49
C LEU A 179 1.03 -8.68 -16.28
N PHE A 180 2.00 -7.74 -16.33
CA PHE A 180 2.15 -6.71 -15.31
C PHE A 180 1.76 -5.34 -15.86
N ILE A 181 0.99 -4.58 -15.08
CA ILE A 181 0.50 -3.24 -15.45
C ILE A 181 1.00 -2.24 -14.40
N SER A 182 1.76 -1.26 -14.85
CA SER A 182 2.32 -0.17 -14.04
C SER A 182 2.52 1.08 -14.90
N ASP A 183 2.54 2.25 -14.28
CA ASP A 183 2.93 3.53 -14.89
C ASP A 183 4.45 3.82 -14.77
N VAL A 184 5.20 2.96 -14.08
CA VAL A 184 6.64 3.12 -13.81
C VAL A 184 7.46 2.25 -14.77
N VAL A 185 8.23 2.88 -15.65
CA VAL A 185 9.01 2.18 -16.70
C VAL A 185 10.02 1.19 -16.13
N GLU A 186 10.73 1.55 -15.05
CA GLU A 186 11.73 0.67 -14.41
C GLU A 186 11.09 -0.60 -13.83
N GLU A 187 9.83 -0.52 -13.40
CA GLU A 187 9.09 -1.70 -12.94
C GLU A 187 8.69 -2.60 -14.11
N LEU A 188 8.26 -2.00 -15.23
CA LEU A 188 7.95 -2.73 -16.47
C LEU A 188 9.19 -3.41 -17.04
N ASP A 189 10.35 -2.73 -17.02
CA ASP A 189 11.64 -3.30 -17.47
C ASP A 189 12.04 -4.51 -16.61
N ALA A 190 11.88 -4.41 -15.29
CA ALA A 190 12.15 -5.50 -14.36
C ALA A 190 11.22 -6.70 -14.60
N ALA A 191 9.92 -6.45 -14.79
CA ALA A 191 8.92 -7.48 -15.09
C ALA A 191 9.21 -8.16 -16.43
N SER A 192 9.50 -7.38 -17.47
CA SER A 192 9.86 -7.90 -18.80
C SER A 192 11.15 -8.73 -18.76
N SER A 193 12.15 -8.30 -18.00
CA SER A 193 13.39 -9.06 -17.77
C SER A 193 13.16 -10.42 -17.11
N ALA A 194 12.08 -10.55 -16.34
CA ALA A 194 11.63 -11.80 -15.72
C ALA A 194 10.81 -12.69 -16.69
N GLY A 195 10.41 -12.17 -17.84
CA GLY A 195 9.64 -12.87 -18.87
C GLY A 195 8.12 -12.57 -18.81
N LEU A 196 7.68 -11.61 -17.99
CA LEU A 196 6.28 -11.15 -18.00
C LEU A 196 6.01 -10.28 -19.24
N HIS A 197 4.73 -10.22 -19.60
CA HIS A 197 4.23 -9.25 -20.59
C HIS A 197 3.96 -7.92 -19.94
#